data_941e97538ca14d2d79eca5c8d804e183
#
_entry.id   941e97538ca14d2d79eca5c8d804e183
#
_cell.length_a   1.000
_cell.length_b   1.000
_cell.length_c   1.000
_cell.angle_alpha   90.00
_cell.angle_beta   90.00
_cell.angle_gamma   90.00
#
_symmetry.space_group_name_H-M   'P 1'
#
loop_
_entity.id
_entity.type
_entity.pdbx_description
1 polymer ?
#
loop_
_entity_poly.entity_id
_entity_poly.type
_entity_poly.pdbx_seq_one_letter_code
_entity_poly.pdbx_strand_id
1 'polypeptide(L)'
;MEKKWYQSSYYRTLLDMHIEDWDASFLSEFDPDYYVEQVKKAQIDAVMIYVQAHTGLCYWPTKSGVMHRSFLGHEDRIRRVFDLCHAAQLPTILYYSVIFNNAEYDRHPDWRMRDPNGDGSRAHGSRYGLCCPNNPDYRTFLKEQIREMHEYFDFEGIFYDMSFWPEVCYCPSCRKR
;
A
#
# COMPACT_ATOMS: atom_id res chain seq x y z
N MET A 1 -17.61 -22.07 -20.11
CA MET A 1 -16.95 -20.81 -19.74
C MET A 1 -16.02 -21.09 -18.59
N GLU A 2 -14.76 -20.78 -18.76
CA GLU A 2 -13.76 -20.91 -17.70
C GLU A 2 -14.11 -19.93 -16.57
N LYS A 3 -14.11 -20.41 -15.32
CA LYS A 3 -14.42 -19.55 -14.17
C LYS A 3 -13.29 -18.55 -13.98
N LYS A 4 -13.60 -17.27 -13.80
CA LYS A 4 -12.61 -16.25 -13.43
C LYS A 4 -12.12 -16.52 -12.01
N TRP A 5 -10.84 -16.26 -11.73
CA TRP A 5 -10.20 -16.58 -10.45
C TRP A 5 -11.03 -16.12 -9.24
N TYR A 6 -11.61 -14.91 -9.27
CA TYR A 6 -12.39 -14.34 -8.16
C TYR A 6 -13.74 -15.04 -7.93
N GLN A 7 -14.20 -15.89 -8.86
CA GLN A 7 -15.42 -16.67 -8.73
C GLN A 7 -15.21 -18.02 -8.03
N SER A 8 -13.94 -18.41 -7.83
CA SER A 8 -13.56 -19.68 -7.21
C SER A 8 -12.65 -19.52 -5.99
N SER A 9 -12.11 -18.32 -5.73
CA SER A 9 -11.22 -18.05 -4.60
C SER A 9 -12.02 -17.51 -3.41
N TYR A 10 -12.37 -18.39 -2.48
CA TYR A 10 -13.16 -18.07 -1.30
C TYR A 10 -12.30 -17.80 -0.07
N TYR A 11 -11.21 -18.55 0.11
CA TYR A 11 -10.25 -18.35 1.19
C TYR A 11 -9.14 -17.42 0.73
N ARG A 12 -9.25 -16.15 1.11
CA ARG A 12 -8.26 -15.11 0.81
C ARG A 12 -7.53 -14.71 2.07
N THR A 13 -6.24 -14.50 1.98
CA THR A 13 -5.44 -14.02 3.12
C THR A 13 -4.90 -12.64 2.86
N LEU A 14 -4.71 -11.90 3.94
CA LEU A 14 -3.99 -10.63 4.00
C LEU A 14 -3.08 -10.67 5.21
N LEU A 15 -1.77 -10.57 4.99
CA LEU A 15 -0.82 -10.29 6.06
C LEU A 15 -0.74 -8.77 6.23
N ASP A 16 -1.22 -8.27 7.38
CA ASP A 16 -1.16 -6.83 7.68
C ASP A 16 0.29 -6.37 7.88
N MET A 17 0.73 -5.41 7.06
CA MET A 17 2.08 -4.87 7.07
C MET A 17 2.10 -3.35 7.28
N HIS A 18 1.23 -2.80 8.13
CA HIS A 18 1.31 -1.39 8.56
C HIS A 18 2.49 -1.17 9.51
N ILE A 19 3.70 -1.46 9.04
CA ILE A 19 4.92 -1.49 9.81
C ILE A 19 5.77 -0.27 9.46
N GLU A 20 6.19 0.46 10.52
CA GLU A 20 7.11 1.59 10.39
C GLU A 20 8.56 1.07 10.22
N ASP A 21 9.48 1.96 9.84
CA ASP A 21 10.88 1.60 9.61
C ASP A 21 11.88 2.31 10.53
N TRP A 22 11.40 2.86 11.65
CA TRP A 22 12.28 3.53 12.62
C TRP A 22 13.26 2.58 13.33
N ASP A 23 12.97 1.26 13.31
CA ASP A 23 13.90 0.22 13.78
C ASP A 23 14.30 -0.68 12.60
N ALA A 24 15.60 -0.90 12.44
CA ALA A 24 16.16 -1.70 11.33
C ALA A 24 15.80 -3.21 11.43
N SER A 25 15.34 -3.68 12.60
CA SER A 25 14.90 -5.06 12.78
C SER A 25 13.52 -5.34 12.19
N PHE A 26 12.71 -4.31 11.97
CA PHE A 26 11.38 -4.47 11.40
C PHE A 26 11.44 -5.02 9.98
N LEU A 27 10.76 -6.13 9.75
CA LEU A 27 10.72 -6.88 8.48
C LEU A 27 12.10 -7.40 8.00
N SER A 28 13.17 -7.32 8.82
CA SER A 28 14.49 -7.81 8.43
C SER A 28 14.49 -9.33 8.17
N GLU A 29 13.70 -10.08 8.93
CA GLU A 29 13.56 -11.53 8.85
C GLU A 29 12.42 -11.98 7.91
N PHE A 30 11.82 -11.05 7.15
CA PHE A 30 10.74 -11.43 6.23
C PHE A 30 11.29 -12.33 5.11
N ASP A 31 10.83 -13.58 5.09
CA ASP A 31 11.20 -14.60 4.12
C ASP A 31 10.03 -14.92 3.18
N PRO A 32 10.12 -14.56 1.90
CA PRO A 32 9.08 -14.84 0.90
C PRO A 32 8.78 -16.33 0.71
N ASP A 33 9.80 -17.19 0.72
CA ASP A 33 9.64 -18.64 0.51
C ASP A 33 8.90 -19.27 1.69
N TYR A 34 9.30 -18.92 2.91
CA TYR A 34 8.60 -19.36 4.11
C TYR A 34 7.15 -18.88 4.14
N TYR A 35 6.90 -17.59 3.82
CA TYR A 35 5.55 -17.03 3.80
C TYR A 35 4.65 -17.80 2.83
N VAL A 36 5.06 -18.00 1.58
CA VAL A 36 4.26 -18.70 0.58
C VAL A 36 4.07 -20.18 0.92
N GLU A 37 5.06 -20.81 1.56
CA GLU A 37 4.89 -22.18 2.09
C GLU A 37 3.76 -22.24 3.14
N GLN A 38 3.67 -21.27 4.05
CA GLN A 38 2.58 -21.23 5.04
C GLN A 38 1.22 -20.96 4.38
N VAL A 39 1.16 -20.08 3.39
CA VAL A 39 -0.05 -19.84 2.58
C VAL A 39 -0.55 -21.15 1.93
N LYS A 40 0.35 -21.93 1.32
CA LYS A 40 0.01 -23.23 0.73
C LYS A 40 -0.46 -24.24 1.77
N LYS A 41 0.19 -24.35 2.90
CA LYS A 41 -0.23 -25.22 4.03
C LYS A 41 -1.60 -24.85 4.58
N ALA A 42 -1.93 -23.57 4.58
CA ALA A 42 -3.24 -23.05 5.00
C ALA A 42 -4.35 -23.23 3.95
N GLN A 43 -4.02 -23.75 2.78
CA GLN A 43 -4.97 -23.97 1.67
C GLN A 43 -5.68 -22.67 1.24
N ILE A 44 -4.95 -21.57 1.17
CA ILE A 44 -5.44 -20.27 0.73
C ILE A 44 -5.66 -20.30 -0.79
N ASP A 45 -6.78 -19.73 -1.26
CA ASP A 45 -7.15 -19.68 -2.67
C ASP A 45 -6.61 -18.45 -3.41
N ALA A 46 -6.37 -17.34 -2.70
CA ALA A 46 -5.79 -16.11 -3.25
C ALA A 46 -5.11 -15.29 -2.15
N VAL A 47 -4.03 -14.61 -2.51
CA VAL A 47 -3.16 -13.89 -1.57
C VAL A 47 -3.22 -12.40 -1.84
N MET A 48 -3.58 -11.60 -0.82
CA MET A 48 -3.45 -10.15 -0.86
C MET A 48 -2.09 -9.76 -0.28
N ILE A 49 -1.31 -8.99 -1.05
CA ILE A 49 0.08 -8.67 -0.74
C ILE A 49 0.23 -7.17 -0.63
N TYR A 50 0.73 -6.71 0.50
CA TYR A 50 1.06 -5.30 0.70
C TYR A 50 2.25 -4.89 -0.18
N VAL A 51 2.06 -3.82 -0.95
CA VAL A 51 3.16 -3.15 -1.63
C VAL A 51 3.41 -1.76 -1.04
N GLN A 52 2.38 -1.16 -0.41
CA GLN A 52 2.51 0.09 0.34
C GLN A 52 1.45 0.12 1.45
N ALA A 53 1.82 0.57 2.62
CA ALA A 53 0.98 0.61 3.82
C ALA A 53 0.50 2.03 4.15
N HIS A 54 -0.33 2.20 5.19
CA HIS A 54 -0.75 3.52 5.71
C HIS A 54 0.42 4.36 6.21
N THR A 55 1.56 3.74 6.51
CA THR A 55 2.81 4.43 6.81
C THR A 55 3.35 5.23 5.62
N GLY A 56 2.87 4.93 4.41
CA GLY A 56 3.37 5.52 3.17
C GLY A 56 4.67 4.88 2.67
N LEU A 57 5.21 3.91 3.41
CA LEU A 57 6.43 3.21 3.04
C LEU A 57 6.13 2.13 2.01
N CYS A 58 6.91 2.14 0.93
CA CYS A 58 6.79 1.23 -0.20
C CYS A 58 7.70 0.01 -0.01
N TYR A 59 7.23 -1.16 -0.42
CA TYR A 59 7.96 -2.42 -0.34
C TYR A 59 8.51 -2.86 -1.71
N TRP A 60 8.81 -1.88 -2.57
CA TRP A 60 9.47 -2.05 -3.88
C TRP A 60 10.40 -0.86 -4.16
N PRO A 61 11.33 -0.94 -5.13
CA PRO A 61 12.25 0.14 -5.47
C PRO A 61 11.54 1.30 -6.20
N THR A 62 10.66 1.99 -5.46
CA THR A 62 9.90 3.14 -5.96
C THR A 62 10.81 4.31 -6.34
N LYS A 63 10.43 5.05 -7.39
CA LYS A 63 11.10 6.29 -7.81
C LYS A 63 10.39 7.54 -7.28
N SER A 64 9.11 7.42 -6.96
CA SER A 64 8.27 8.55 -6.55
C SER A 64 7.99 8.61 -5.05
N GLY A 65 7.97 7.47 -4.36
CA GLY A 65 7.68 7.37 -2.93
C GLY A 65 8.92 7.16 -2.05
N VAL A 66 8.68 6.63 -0.84
CA VAL A 66 9.72 6.28 0.14
C VAL A 66 9.74 4.77 0.31
N MET A 67 10.87 4.15 0.03
CA MET A 67 11.03 2.72 0.25
C MET A 67 11.32 2.42 1.71
N HIS A 68 10.68 1.38 2.26
CA HIS A 68 10.94 0.89 3.61
C HIS A 68 12.39 0.41 3.74
N ARG A 69 13.12 0.86 4.78
CA ARG A 69 14.57 0.62 4.91
C ARG A 69 14.97 -0.86 4.92
N SER A 70 14.14 -1.75 5.46
CA SER A 70 14.44 -3.19 5.53
C SER A 70 14.44 -3.90 4.18
N PHE A 71 13.96 -3.22 3.13
CA PHE A 71 14.02 -3.72 1.76
C PHE A 71 15.21 -3.15 0.97
N LEU A 72 15.98 -2.22 1.53
CA LEU A 72 17.21 -1.72 0.89
C LEU A 72 18.23 -2.86 0.79
N GLY A 73 18.70 -3.15 -0.44
CA GLY A 73 19.53 -4.32 -0.75
C GLY A 73 18.76 -5.64 -0.87
N HIS A 74 17.44 -5.59 -0.73
CA HIS A 74 16.52 -6.73 -0.83
C HIS A 74 15.22 -6.31 -1.55
N GLU A 75 15.34 -5.49 -2.58
CA GLU A 75 14.25 -4.78 -3.24
C GLU A 75 13.24 -5.71 -3.91
N ASP A 76 13.63 -6.93 -4.20
CA ASP A 76 12.83 -7.96 -4.89
C ASP A 76 12.04 -8.86 -3.94
N ARG A 77 12.21 -8.75 -2.62
CA ARG A 77 11.54 -9.66 -1.65
C ARG A 77 10.04 -9.74 -1.84
N ILE A 78 9.35 -8.61 -1.99
CA ILE A 78 7.90 -8.62 -2.19
C ILE A 78 7.55 -9.11 -3.60
N ARG A 79 8.30 -8.73 -4.63
CA ARG A 79 8.12 -9.28 -5.98
C ARG A 79 8.25 -10.80 -6.00
N ARG A 80 9.22 -11.35 -5.26
CA ARG A 80 9.39 -12.79 -5.10
C ARG A 80 8.14 -13.47 -4.52
N VAL A 81 7.40 -12.81 -3.61
CA VAL A 81 6.12 -13.36 -3.10
C VAL A 81 5.12 -13.53 -4.25
N PHE A 82 4.98 -12.53 -5.14
CA PHE A 82 4.12 -12.62 -6.32
C PHE A 82 4.56 -13.76 -7.22
N ASP A 83 5.86 -13.84 -7.56
CA ASP A 83 6.41 -14.87 -8.43
C ASP A 83 6.18 -16.29 -7.86
N LEU A 84 6.39 -16.49 -6.56
CA LEU A 84 6.14 -17.76 -5.87
C LEU A 84 4.67 -18.13 -5.81
N CYS A 85 3.77 -17.16 -5.60
CA CYS A 85 2.32 -17.40 -5.66
C CYS A 85 1.91 -17.84 -7.05
N HIS A 86 2.37 -17.16 -8.10
CA HIS A 86 2.07 -17.53 -9.49
C HIS A 86 2.62 -18.91 -9.85
N ALA A 87 3.84 -19.24 -9.41
CA ALA A 87 4.40 -20.59 -9.59
C ALA A 87 3.55 -21.68 -8.89
N ALA A 88 2.85 -21.31 -7.82
CA ALA A 88 1.89 -22.16 -7.11
C ALA A 88 0.45 -22.07 -7.65
N GLN A 89 0.21 -21.35 -8.74
CA GLN A 89 -1.11 -21.09 -9.33
C GLN A 89 -2.09 -20.37 -8.37
N LEU A 90 -1.56 -19.58 -7.46
CA LEU A 90 -2.33 -18.75 -6.54
C LEU A 90 -2.49 -17.35 -7.11
N PRO A 91 -3.72 -16.90 -7.38
CA PRO A 91 -3.98 -15.50 -7.75
C PRO A 91 -3.52 -14.52 -6.68
N THR A 92 -2.99 -13.39 -7.12
CA THR A 92 -2.48 -12.35 -6.25
C THR A 92 -3.30 -11.08 -6.35
N ILE A 93 -3.49 -10.40 -5.20
CA ILE A 93 -4.17 -9.13 -5.09
C ILE A 93 -3.19 -8.14 -4.48
N LEU A 94 -2.85 -7.11 -5.23
CA LEU A 94 -1.98 -6.05 -4.74
C LEU A 94 -2.76 -5.14 -3.78
N TYR A 95 -2.20 -4.86 -2.60
CA TYR A 95 -2.75 -3.91 -1.63
C TYR A 95 -2.01 -2.58 -1.68
N TYR A 96 -2.75 -1.47 -1.77
CA TYR A 96 -2.22 -0.12 -1.76
C TYR A 96 -3.12 0.84 -0.97
N SER A 97 -2.54 1.64 -0.06
CA SER A 97 -3.25 2.65 0.71
C SER A 97 -3.32 3.99 -0.04
N VAL A 98 -4.52 4.55 -0.22
CA VAL A 98 -4.73 5.74 -1.07
C VAL A 98 -4.60 7.04 -0.29
N ILE A 99 -5.38 7.20 0.80
CA ILE A 99 -5.47 8.48 1.53
C ILE A 99 -4.55 8.51 2.74
N PHE A 100 -4.41 7.38 3.44
CA PHE A 100 -3.49 7.27 4.56
C PHE A 100 -2.07 7.11 4.04
N ASN A 101 -1.20 8.06 4.37
CA ASN A 101 0.18 8.08 3.92
C ASN A 101 1.04 8.96 4.82
N ASN A 102 1.66 8.37 5.85
CA ASN A 102 2.49 9.12 6.81
C ASN A 102 3.69 9.78 6.12
N ALA A 103 4.38 9.04 5.26
CA ALA A 103 5.60 9.52 4.61
C ALA A 103 5.32 10.78 3.78
N GLU A 104 4.29 10.76 2.94
CA GLU A 104 3.96 11.91 2.09
C GLU A 104 3.26 13.04 2.88
N TYR A 105 2.51 12.70 3.92
CA TYR A 105 1.94 13.69 4.84
C TYR A 105 3.02 14.51 5.54
N ASP A 106 4.13 13.89 5.93
CA ASP A 106 5.24 14.57 6.62
C ASP A 106 6.10 15.37 5.63
N ARG A 107 6.36 14.83 4.44
CA ARG A 107 7.16 15.49 3.38
C ARG A 107 6.46 16.65 2.71
N HIS A 108 5.12 16.60 2.60
CA HIS A 108 4.31 17.55 1.85
C HIS A 108 3.16 18.14 2.68
N PRO A 109 3.44 19.16 3.53
CA PRO A 109 2.41 19.78 4.37
C PRO A 109 1.21 20.35 3.61
N ASP A 110 1.37 20.70 2.36
CA ASP A 110 0.34 21.21 1.45
C ASP A 110 -0.57 20.11 0.88
N TRP A 111 -0.15 18.84 0.98
CA TRP A 111 -0.98 17.70 0.56
C TRP A 111 -1.95 17.23 1.64
N ARG A 112 -1.79 17.68 2.88
CA ARG A 112 -2.57 17.24 4.04
C ARG A 112 -4.05 17.60 3.90
N MET A 113 -4.92 16.68 4.26
CA MET A 113 -6.28 17.04 4.62
C MET A 113 -6.25 17.99 5.83
N ARG A 114 -7.15 18.98 5.82
CA ARG A 114 -7.19 20.02 6.86
C ARG A 114 -8.59 20.11 7.45
N ASP A 115 -8.68 20.27 8.75
CA ASP A 115 -9.91 20.60 9.46
C ASP A 115 -10.30 22.09 9.25
N PRO A 116 -11.41 22.60 9.85
CA PRO A 116 -11.79 24.01 9.76
C PRO A 116 -10.74 24.98 10.30
N ASN A 117 -9.93 24.59 11.27
CA ASN A 117 -8.88 25.39 11.91
C ASN A 117 -7.57 25.39 11.08
N GLY A 118 -7.47 24.53 10.09
CA GLY A 118 -6.28 24.34 9.28
C GLY A 118 -5.33 23.26 9.79
N ASP A 119 -5.72 22.53 10.82
CA ASP A 119 -4.93 21.44 11.38
C ASP A 119 -5.04 20.16 10.56
N GLY A 120 -3.99 19.36 10.52
CA GLY A 120 -3.98 18.06 9.87
C GLY A 120 -4.39 16.95 10.84
N SER A 121 -4.74 15.77 10.30
CA SER A 121 -5.25 14.62 11.07
C SER A 121 -4.38 14.22 12.28
N ARG A 122 -3.06 14.31 12.16
CA ARG A 122 -2.14 13.93 13.26
C ARG A 122 -2.14 14.93 14.43
N ALA A 123 -2.56 16.17 14.22
CA ALA A 123 -2.74 17.14 15.31
C ALA A 123 -3.82 16.70 16.32
N HIS A 124 -4.75 15.86 15.89
CA HIS A 124 -5.83 15.31 16.71
C HIS A 124 -5.54 13.87 17.21
N GLY A 125 -4.28 13.46 17.21
CA GLY A 125 -3.86 12.14 17.72
C GLY A 125 -4.08 10.96 16.77
N SER A 126 -4.43 11.21 15.51
CA SER A 126 -4.50 10.13 14.51
C SER A 126 -3.11 9.51 14.31
N ARG A 127 -3.06 8.18 14.29
CA ARG A 127 -1.85 7.42 13.96
C ARG A 127 -1.38 7.71 12.54
N TYR A 128 -2.33 7.95 11.63
CA TYR A 128 -2.04 8.09 10.20
C TYR A 128 -2.31 9.50 9.70
N GLY A 129 -1.41 9.97 8.84
CA GLY A 129 -1.53 11.21 8.09
C GLY A 129 -2.49 11.06 6.92
N LEU A 130 -3.45 11.97 6.80
CA LEU A 130 -4.42 12.00 5.71
C LEU A 130 -3.95 12.95 4.61
N CYS A 131 -3.67 12.42 3.42
CA CYS A 131 -3.36 13.20 2.22
C CYS A 131 -4.63 13.44 1.39
N CYS A 132 -4.80 14.66 0.89
CA CYS A 132 -6.02 15.08 0.21
C CYS A 132 -6.04 14.67 -1.27
N PRO A 133 -6.94 13.80 -1.72
CA PRO A 133 -7.03 13.39 -3.11
C PRO A 133 -7.57 14.50 -4.05
N ASN A 134 -8.03 15.64 -3.51
CA ASN A 134 -8.33 16.83 -4.32
C ASN A 134 -7.10 17.70 -4.59
N ASN A 135 -5.98 17.49 -3.87
CA ASN A 135 -4.73 18.17 -4.18
C ASN A 135 -4.18 17.64 -5.52
N PRO A 136 -3.90 18.51 -6.51
CA PRO A 136 -3.48 18.08 -7.84
C PRO A 136 -2.11 17.38 -7.83
N ASP A 137 -1.19 17.80 -6.96
CA ASP A 137 0.16 17.26 -6.90
C ASP A 137 0.13 15.88 -6.23
N TYR A 138 -0.68 15.70 -5.17
CA TYR A 138 -0.91 14.39 -4.57
C TYR A 138 -1.55 13.41 -5.57
N ARG A 139 -2.50 13.86 -6.41
CA ARG A 139 -3.04 13.01 -7.47
C ARG A 139 -2.01 12.63 -8.51
N THR A 140 -1.09 13.53 -8.84
CA THR A 140 0.02 13.22 -9.74
C THR A 140 0.91 12.16 -9.14
N PHE A 141 1.30 12.32 -7.87
CA PHE A 141 2.03 11.30 -7.10
C PHE A 141 1.33 9.94 -7.13
N LEU A 142 0.02 9.88 -6.81
CA LEU A 142 -0.74 8.62 -6.83
C LEU A 142 -0.72 7.95 -8.22
N LYS A 143 -0.83 8.74 -9.30
CA LYS A 143 -0.76 8.20 -10.67
C LYS A 143 0.61 7.62 -11.00
N GLU A 144 1.68 8.26 -10.55
CA GLU A 144 3.05 7.73 -10.72
C GLU A 144 3.24 6.44 -9.93
N GLN A 145 2.80 6.41 -8.66
CA GLN A 145 2.86 5.21 -7.84
C GLN A 145 2.09 4.04 -8.49
N ILE A 146 0.87 4.29 -8.97
CA ILE A 146 0.05 3.27 -9.65
C ILE A 146 0.77 2.76 -10.92
N ARG A 147 1.38 3.66 -11.70
CA ARG A 147 2.14 3.26 -12.89
C ARG A 147 3.33 2.38 -12.52
N GLU A 148 4.14 2.80 -11.53
CA GLU A 148 5.27 2.02 -11.03
C GLU A 148 4.85 0.62 -10.58
N MET A 149 3.75 0.50 -9.84
CA MET A 149 3.24 -0.81 -9.38
C MET A 149 2.88 -1.73 -10.55
N HIS A 150 2.17 -1.19 -11.56
CA HIS A 150 1.81 -1.95 -12.76
C HIS A 150 3.01 -2.35 -13.65
N GLU A 151 4.09 -1.57 -13.60
CA GLU A 151 5.33 -1.89 -14.30
C GLU A 151 6.20 -2.90 -13.56
N TYR A 152 6.10 -2.92 -12.23
CA TYR A 152 6.99 -3.72 -11.39
C TYR A 152 6.41 -5.06 -10.96
N PHE A 153 5.09 -5.14 -10.72
CA PHE A 153 4.41 -6.35 -10.24
C PHE A 153 3.47 -6.93 -11.29
N ASP A 154 3.38 -8.26 -11.33
CA ASP A 154 2.32 -8.98 -12.01
C ASP A 154 1.27 -9.42 -10.98
N PHE A 155 -0.02 -9.18 -11.23
CA PHE A 155 -1.10 -9.46 -10.29
C PHE A 155 -2.46 -9.56 -10.98
N GLU A 156 -3.40 -10.32 -10.41
CA GLU A 156 -4.76 -10.50 -10.95
C GLU A 156 -5.77 -9.48 -10.43
N GLY A 157 -5.49 -8.84 -9.30
CA GLY A 157 -6.39 -7.86 -8.70
C GLY A 157 -5.66 -6.81 -7.90
N ILE A 158 -6.35 -5.69 -7.64
CA ILE A 158 -5.83 -4.62 -6.78
C ILE A 158 -6.87 -4.24 -5.74
N PHE A 159 -6.42 -4.03 -4.51
CA PHE A 159 -7.21 -3.50 -3.41
C PHE A 159 -6.69 -2.11 -3.05
N TYR A 160 -7.44 -1.09 -3.45
CA TYR A 160 -7.21 0.29 -3.04
C TYR A 160 -7.88 0.54 -1.71
N ASP A 161 -7.09 0.50 -0.64
CA ASP A 161 -7.58 0.79 0.70
C ASP A 161 -7.66 2.28 0.97
N MET A 162 -8.57 2.67 1.89
CA MET A 162 -8.81 4.07 2.26
C MET A 162 -9.13 4.96 1.06
N SER A 163 -9.94 4.47 0.13
CA SER A 163 -10.40 5.18 -1.07
C SER A 163 -11.68 5.98 -0.85
N PHE A 164 -11.96 6.41 0.38
CA PHE A 164 -13.14 7.17 0.77
C PHE A 164 -12.76 8.44 1.54
N TRP A 165 -13.70 9.37 1.72
CA TRP A 165 -13.50 10.56 2.55
C TRP A 165 -13.75 10.21 4.02
N PRO A 166 -12.70 10.11 4.86
CA PRO A 166 -12.89 9.81 6.28
C PRO A 166 -13.44 11.02 7.05
N GLU A 167 -13.21 12.24 6.53
CA GLU A 167 -13.63 13.50 7.14
C GLU A 167 -13.79 14.61 6.09
N VAL A 168 -14.46 15.71 6.43
CA VAL A 168 -14.56 16.89 5.57
C VAL A 168 -13.21 17.61 5.53
N CYS A 169 -12.70 17.86 4.33
CA CYS A 169 -11.41 18.51 4.14
C CYS A 169 -11.57 19.98 3.75
N TYR A 170 -10.92 20.87 4.50
CA TYR A 170 -10.90 22.32 4.31
C TYR A 170 -9.59 22.85 3.70
N CYS A 171 -8.77 22.00 3.10
CA CYS A 171 -7.54 22.43 2.43
C CYS A 171 -7.85 23.36 1.24
N PRO A 172 -6.86 24.16 0.76
CA PRO A 172 -7.09 25.10 -0.36
C PRO A 172 -7.68 24.47 -1.61
N SER A 173 -7.32 23.23 -1.93
CA SER A 173 -7.85 22.50 -3.10
C SER A 173 -9.32 22.12 -2.93
N CYS A 174 -9.77 21.82 -1.71
CA CYS A 174 -11.18 21.51 -1.42
C CYS A 174 -12.04 22.77 -1.33
N ARG A 175 -11.50 23.87 -0.80
CA ARG A 175 -12.24 25.16 -0.69
C ARG A 175 -12.48 25.85 -2.05
N LYS A 176 -11.73 25.49 -3.09
CA LYS A 176 -11.88 26.03 -4.45
C LYS A 176 -12.96 25.33 -5.27
N ARG A 177 -13.55 24.25 -4.75
CA ARG A 177 -14.62 23.48 -5.38
C ARG A 177 -15.98 23.86 -4.79
#